data_d0eb55821f2973d8cb3a5eff1844b011
#
_entry.id   d0eb55821f2973d8cb3a5eff1844b011
#
_cell.length_a   1.000
_cell.length_b   1.000
_cell.length_c   1.000
_cell.angle_alpha   90.00
_cell.angle_beta   90.00
_cell.angle_gamma   90.00
#
_symmetry.space_group_name_H-M   'P 1'
#
loop_
_entity.id
_entity.type
_entity.pdbx_description
1 polymer ?
#
loop_
_entity_poly.entity_id
_entity_poly.type
_entity_poly.pdbx_seq_one_letter_code
_entity_poly.pdbx_strand_id
1 'polypeptide(L)'
;IKTVEPYFKDSYGVPPSQEQLMRMLMDENICHFTLAEANTARKIVGKKQMSKIPELRDKVLNQAASPCLGNYIWKCGVGPQMGYSFSVIHALAYSFIGFQTMYLAYTWDPIYWSTACLIVNSGSLEDEEEDNDDNLILAEKKEKATDYAKVAKALGEIISAGVKVSLVDINKSGYSFEPDVENHQILFGMKALNNVGK
;
A
#
# COMPACT_ATOMS: atom_id res chain seq x y z
N ILE A 1 -21.14 10.73 -23.70
CA ILE A 1 -20.37 11.62 -24.56
C ILE A 1 -19.24 10.81 -25.18
N LYS A 2 -19.26 10.62 -26.51
CA LYS A 2 -18.32 9.73 -27.24
C LYS A 2 -16.84 10.05 -26.99
N THR A 3 -16.50 11.31 -26.83
CA THR A 3 -15.11 11.77 -26.61
C THR A 3 -14.50 11.24 -25.31
N VAL A 4 -15.28 11.05 -24.25
CA VAL A 4 -14.80 10.55 -22.95
C VAL A 4 -15.01 9.04 -22.76
N GLU A 5 -15.73 8.40 -23.68
CA GLU A 5 -16.02 6.96 -23.63
C GLU A 5 -14.76 6.10 -23.51
N PRO A 6 -13.65 6.35 -24.24
CA PRO A 6 -12.42 5.56 -24.12
C PRO A 6 -11.81 5.54 -22.72
N TYR A 7 -12.08 6.58 -21.92
CA TYR A 7 -11.55 6.71 -20.55
C TYR A 7 -12.43 6.05 -19.49
N PHE A 8 -13.69 5.76 -19.82
CA PHE A 8 -14.69 5.26 -18.87
C PHE A 8 -15.22 3.86 -19.20
N LYS A 9 -14.96 3.36 -20.41
CA LYS A 9 -15.52 2.10 -20.90
C LYS A 9 -15.19 0.94 -19.97
N ASP A 10 -13.93 0.80 -19.58
CA ASP A 10 -13.46 -0.33 -18.77
C ASP A 10 -13.82 -0.20 -17.27
N SER A 11 -14.31 0.97 -16.87
CA SER A 11 -14.70 1.28 -15.49
C SER A 11 -16.18 1.64 -15.35
N TYR A 12 -17.00 1.20 -16.30
CA TYR A 12 -18.47 1.35 -16.26
C TYR A 12 -18.94 2.79 -16.06
N GLY A 13 -18.21 3.76 -16.65
CA GLY A 13 -18.60 5.17 -16.61
C GLY A 13 -18.05 5.95 -15.41
N VAL A 14 -17.22 5.34 -14.56
CA VAL A 14 -16.59 6.00 -13.41
C VAL A 14 -15.09 6.13 -13.64
N PRO A 15 -14.45 7.29 -13.38
CA PRO A 15 -12.99 7.43 -13.42
C PRO A 15 -12.38 7.03 -12.07
N PRO A 16 -11.98 5.76 -11.85
CA PRO A 16 -11.50 5.32 -10.56
C PRO A 16 -10.08 5.77 -10.23
N SER A 17 -9.28 6.21 -11.22
CA SER A 17 -7.86 6.42 -11.02
C SER A 17 -7.34 7.79 -11.43
N GLN A 18 -6.23 8.17 -10.77
CA GLN A 18 -5.46 9.37 -11.08
C GLN A 18 -4.94 9.36 -12.52
N GLU A 19 -4.53 8.20 -13.00
CA GLU A 19 -3.96 8.03 -14.33
C GLU A 19 -5.02 8.24 -15.41
N GLN A 20 -6.24 7.75 -15.21
CA GLN A 20 -7.36 8.02 -16.12
C GLN A 20 -7.71 9.50 -16.14
N LEU A 21 -7.75 10.16 -14.98
CA LEU A 21 -7.98 11.60 -14.91
C LEU A 21 -6.91 12.37 -15.68
N MET A 22 -5.64 12.07 -15.46
CA MET A 22 -4.54 12.75 -16.18
C MET A 22 -4.65 12.55 -17.69
N ARG A 23 -4.84 11.30 -18.14
CA ARG A 23 -4.98 10.99 -19.57
C ARG A 23 -6.15 11.73 -20.19
N MET A 24 -7.29 11.78 -19.50
CA MET A 24 -8.48 12.51 -19.97
C MET A 24 -8.23 14.02 -20.06
N LEU A 25 -7.57 14.62 -19.05
CA LEU A 25 -7.24 16.05 -19.09
C LEU A 25 -6.23 16.41 -20.19
N MET A 26 -5.35 15.48 -20.54
CA MET A 26 -4.32 15.66 -21.57
C MET A 26 -4.84 15.46 -23.00
N ASP A 27 -6.00 14.84 -23.18
CA ASP A 27 -6.56 14.58 -24.51
C ASP A 27 -6.84 15.89 -25.25
N GLU A 28 -6.37 15.95 -26.51
CA GLU A 28 -6.49 17.11 -27.39
C GLU A 28 -7.94 17.50 -27.69
N ASN A 29 -8.84 16.54 -27.69
CA ASN A 29 -10.26 16.73 -27.89
C ASN A 29 -11.05 17.05 -26.62
N ILE A 30 -10.36 17.11 -25.48
CA ILE A 30 -11.00 17.31 -24.18
C ILE A 30 -10.53 18.62 -23.52
N CYS A 31 -9.36 18.64 -22.90
CA CYS A 31 -8.86 19.81 -22.16
C CYS A 31 -7.47 20.28 -22.59
N HIS A 32 -6.75 19.57 -23.41
CA HIS A 32 -5.41 19.93 -23.90
C HIS A 32 -4.36 20.23 -22.82
N PHE A 33 -4.48 19.65 -21.64
CA PHE A 33 -3.48 19.86 -20.59
C PHE A 33 -2.14 19.27 -21.01
N THR A 34 -1.06 19.98 -20.73
CA THR A 34 0.27 19.40 -20.75
C THR A 34 0.41 18.37 -19.63
N LEU A 35 1.40 17.49 -19.71
CA LEU A 35 1.71 16.54 -18.66
C LEU A 35 1.96 17.23 -17.30
N ALA A 36 2.64 18.38 -17.32
CA ALA A 36 2.91 19.16 -16.11
C ALA A 36 1.63 19.69 -15.46
N GLU A 37 0.70 20.18 -16.27
CA GLU A 37 -0.60 20.68 -15.81
C GLU A 37 -1.49 19.55 -15.29
N ALA A 38 -1.56 18.43 -16.00
CA ALA A 38 -2.31 17.25 -15.57
C ALA A 38 -1.77 16.69 -14.25
N ASN A 39 -0.43 16.65 -14.09
CA ASN A 39 0.20 16.22 -12.84
C ASN A 39 -0.07 17.22 -11.70
N THR A 40 -0.13 18.53 -12.00
CA THR A 40 -0.51 19.54 -11.02
C THR A 40 -1.97 19.36 -10.59
N ALA A 41 -2.88 19.13 -11.54
CA ALA A 41 -4.29 18.83 -11.26
C ALA A 41 -4.42 17.59 -10.36
N ARG A 42 -3.73 16.51 -10.71
CA ARG A 42 -3.67 15.28 -9.89
C ARG A 42 -3.22 15.56 -8.44
N LYS A 43 -2.14 16.38 -8.28
CA LYS A 43 -1.62 16.73 -6.94
C LYS A 43 -2.63 17.57 -6.14
N ILE A 44 -3.31 18.53 -6.77
CA ILE A 44 -4.33 19.37 -6.14
C ILE A 44 -5.47 18.47 -5.61
N VAL A 45 -5.97 17.59 -6.45
CA VAL A 45 -7.07 16.66 -6.14
C VAL A 45 -6.64 15.65 -5.07
N GLY A 46 -5.54 14.93 -5.30
CA GLY A 46 -5.08 13.85 -4.42
C GLY A 46 -4.63 14.32 -3.04
N LYS A 47 -4.04 15.53 -2.96
CA LYS A 47 -3.63 16.13 -1.68
C LYS A 47 -4.70 17.03 -1.05
N LYS A 48 -5.89 17.08 -1.61
CA LYS A 48 -7.03 17.88 -1.13
C LYS A 48 -6.67 19.35 -0.88
N GLN A 49 -5.95 19.97 -1.84
CA GLN A 49 -5.55 21.38 -1.74
C GLN A 49 -6.73 22.29 -2.05
N MET A 50 -7.66 22.43 -1.10
CA MET A 50 -8.96 23.10 -1.28
C MET A 50 -8.83 24.53 -1.79
N SER A 51 -7.79 25.27 -1.40
CA SER A 51 -7.54 26.65 -1.86
C SER A 51 -7.27 26.76 -3.36
N LYS A 52 -6.76 25.68 -3.99
CA LYS A 52 -6.44 25.65 -5.43
C LYS A 52 -7.55 25.02 -6.29
N ILE A 53 -8.59 24.50 -5.68
CA ILE A 53 -9.70 23.86 -6.39
C ILE A 53 -10.44 24.85 -7.32
N PRO A 54 -10.76 26.11 -6.91
CA PRO A 54 -11.41 27.06 -7.79
C PRO A 54 -10.59 27.38 -9.05
N GLU A 55 -9.29 27.61 -8.90
CA GLU A 55 -8.37 27.85 -10.02
C GLU A 55 -8.32 26.67 -10.97
N LEU A 56 -8.21 25.44 -10.45
CA LEU A 56 -8.22 24.23 -11.25
C LEU A 56 -9.54 24.07 -12.01
N ARG A 57 -10.66 24.39 -11.36
CA ARG A 57 -11.99 24.34 -11.99
C ARG A 57 -12.07 25.29 -13.18
N ASP A 58 -11.69 26.54 -12.96
CA ASP A 58 -11.73 27.56 -14.03
C ASP A 58 -10.83 27.15 -15.19
N LYS A 59 -9.67 26.59 -14.91
CA LYS A 59 -8.78 26.08 -15.94
C LYS A 59 -9.42 24.95 -16.75
N VAL A 60 -10.02 23.94 -16.10
CA VAL A 60 -10.71 22.84 -16.78
C VAL A 60 -11.86 23.36 -17.63
N LEU A 61 -12.65 24.29 -17.12
CA LEU A 61 -13.79 24.86 -17.86
C LEU A 61 -13.35 25.69 -19.08
N ASN A 62 -12.27 26.45 -18.93
CA ASN A 62 -11.77 27.35 -20.01
C ASN A 62 -11.01 26.57 -21.10
N GLN A 63 -10.34 25.49 -20.77
CA GLN A 63 -9.57 24.69 -21.74
C GLN A 63 -10.37 23.55 -22.36
N ALA A 64 -11.53 23.22 -21.83
CA ALA A 64 -12.37 22.19 -22.42
C ALA A 64 -12.88 22.58 -23.81
N ALA A 65 -12.92 21.61 -24.71
CA ALA A 65 -13.38 21.80 -26.10
C ALA A 65 -14.83 22.33 -26.21
N SER A 66 -15.63 22.20 -25.13
CA SER A 66 -16.94 22.87 -25.03
C SER A 66 -17.33 23.06 -23.57
N PRO A 67 -18.19 24.05 -23.24
CA PRO A 67 -18.68 24.26 -21.88
C PRO A 67 -19.41 23.04 -21.28
N CYS A 68 -20.14 22.31 -22.10
CA CYS A 68 -20.83 21.10 -21.73
C CYS A 68 -19.84 20.01 -21.30
N LEU A 69 -18.79 19.80 -22.09
CA LEU A 69 -17.72 18.84 -21.81
C LEU A 69 -16.94 19.22 -20.55
N GLY A 70 -16.57 20.49 -20.40
CA GLY A 70 -15.89 20.99 -19.22
C GLY A 70 -16.67 20.74 -17.92
N ASN A 71 -17.96 21.04 -17.94
CA ASN A 71 -18.85 20.77 -16.81
C ASN A 71 -19.00 19.27 -16.52
N TYR A 72 -19.08 18.45 -17.56
CA TYR A 72 -19.14 16.99 -17.41
C TYR A 72 -17.85 16.45 -16.76
N ILE A 73 -16.68 16.83 -17.27
CA ILE A 73 -15.37 16.42 -16.73
C ILE A 73 -15.23 16.88 -15.29
N TRP A 74 -15.61 18.12 -15.00
CA TRP A 74 -15.55 18.61 -13.63
C TRP A 74 -16.42 17.79 -12.68
N LYS A 75 -17.68 17.56 -13.02
CA LYS A 75 -18.64 16.85 -12.18
C LYS A 75 -18.39 15.35 -12.09
N CYS A 76 -18.06 14.70 -13.21
CA CYS A 76 -17.98 13.26 -13.32
C CYS A 76 -16.55 12.71 -13.31
N GLY A 77 -15.57 13.54 -13.68
CA GLY A 77 -14.14 13.18 -13.70
C GLY A 77 -13.41 13.63 -12.45
N VAL A 78 -13.34 14.95 -12.23
CA VAL A 78 -12.56 15.55 -11.13
C VAL A 78 -13.28 15.42 -9.78
N GLY A 79 -14.58 15.72 -9.75
CA GLY A 79 -15.38 15.76 -8.52
C GLY A 79 -15.29 14.49 -7.68
N PRO A 80 -15.55 13.30 -8.23
CA PRO A 80 -15.48 12.05 -7.49
C PRO A 80 -14.10 11.77 -6.88
N GLN A 81 -13.03 12.22 -7.54
CA GLN A 81 -11.66 12.00 -7.07
C GLN A 81 -11.22 12.97 -5.98
N MET A 82 -11.93 14.07 -5.76
CA MET A 82 -11.65 15.00 -4.64
C MET A 82 -11.84 14.34 -3.26
N GLY A 83 -12.65 13.31 -3.16
CA GLY A 83 -12.80 12.50 -1.95
C GLY A 83 -11.63 11.55 -1.73
N TYR A 84 -11.31 10.79 -2.78
CA TYR A 84 -10.23 9.83 -2.82
C TYR A 84 -9.74 9.65 -4.25
N SER A 85 -8.46 9.85 -4.47
CA SER A 85 -7.82 9.70 -5.77
C SER A 85 -6.91 8.46 -5.76
N PHE A 86 -7.33 7.44 -6.51
CA PHE A 86 -6.73 6.11 -6.51
C PHE A 86 -5.61 6.00 -7.56
N SER A 87 -4.53 5.30 -7.26
CA SER A 87 -3.47 4.99 -8.23
C SER A 87 -3.54 3.54 -8.69
N VAL A 88 -3.71 3.33 -10.00
CA VAL A 88 -3.71 1.99 -10.61
C VAL A 88 -2.38 1.29 -10.42
N ILE A 89 -1.26 2.01 -10.54
CA ILE A 89 0.09 1.44 -10.42
C ILE A 89 0.28 0.88 -9.00
N HIS A 90 -0.12 1.65 -7.99
CA HIS A 90 -0.06 1.21 -6.60
C HIS A 90 -0.94 -0.03 -6.36
N ALA A 91 -2.18 0.00 -6.83
CA ALA A 91 -3.08 -1.14 -6.69
C ALA A 91 -2.59 -2.39 -7.41
N LEU A 92 -2.03 -2.23 -8.60
CA LEU A 92 -1.46 -3.34 -9.36
C LEU A 92 -0.30 -3.98 -8.60
N ALA A 93 0.62 -3.18 -8.06
CA ALA A 93 1.73 -3.68 -7.24
C ALA A 93 1.22 -4.46 -6.02
N TYR A 94 0.27 -3.91 -5.27
CA TYR A 94 -0.34 -4.60 -4.14
C TYR A 94 -1.11 -5.87 -4.54
N SER A 95 -1.76 -5.87 -5.70
CA SER A 95 -2.45 -7.06 -6.21
C SER A 95 -1.47 -8.18 -6.53
N PHE A 96 -0.31 -7.86 -7.10
CA PHE A 96 0.76 -8.85 -7.33
C PHE A 96 1.30 -9.41 -6.01
N ILE A 97 1.60 -8.55 -5.04
CA ILE A 97 2.05 -8.98 -3.71
C ILE A 97 0.97 -9.86 -3.06
N GLY A 98 -0.29 -9.41 -3.08
CA GLY A 98 -1.43 -10.17 -2.56
C GLY A 98 -1.59 -11.54 -3.21
N PHE A 99 -1.43 -11.61 -4.54
CA PHE A 99 -1.45 -12.89 -5.25
C PHE A 99 -0.28 -13.81 -4.84
N GLN A 100 0.93 -13.26 -4.76
CA GLN A 100 2.11 -14.03 -4.33
C GLN A 100 1.96 -14.56 -2.90
N THR A 101 1.50 -13.72 -1.98
CA THR A 101 1.28 -14.14 -0.58
C THR A 101 0.23 -15.22 -0.47
N MET A 102 -0.87 -15.08 -1.20
CA MET A 102 -1.93 -16.11 -1.25
C MET A 102 -1.41 -17.40 -1.86
N TYR A 103 -0.66 -17.33 -2.96
CA TYR A 103 -0.06 -18.50 -3.61
C TYR A 103 0.88 -19.26 -2.65
N LEU A 104 1.75 -18.55 -1.94
CA LEU A 104 2.64 -19.14 -0.95
C LEU A 104 1.85 -19.81 0.20
N ALA A 105 0.85 -19.13 0.73
CA ALA A 105 0.02 -19.64 1.82
C ALA A 105 -0.78 -20.91 1.47
N TYR A 106 -1.16 -21.07 0.19
CA TYR A 106 -1.91 -22.24 -0.26
C TYR A 106 -1.05 -23.36 -0.81
N THR A 107 0.16 -23.07 -1.28
CA THR A 107 1.05 -24.07 -1.92
C THR A 107 1.92 -24.77 -0.87
N TRP A 108 2.32 -24.05 0.18
CA TRP A 108 3.21 -24.54 1.22
C TRP A 108 2.46 -24.75 2.53
N ASP A 109 3.08 -25.49 3.47
CA ASP A 109 2.50 -25.64 4.80
C ASP A 109 2.22 -24.25 5.42
N PRO A 110 0.99 -23.99 5.91
CA PRO A 110 0.61 -22.71 6.51
C PRO A 110 1.53 -22.24 7.64
N ILE A 111 2.29 -23.15 8.25
CA ILE A 111 3.25 -22.84 9.30
C ILE A 111 4.33 -21.85 8.85
N TYR A 112 4.79 -21.95 7.59
CA TYR A 112 5.80 -21.05 7.03
C TYR A 112 5.27 -19.61 6.95
N TRP A 113 4.04 -19.46 6.46
CA TRP A 113 3.39 -18.15 6.36
C TRP A 113 3.14 -17.56 7.76
N SER A 114 2.63 -18.36 8.67
CA SER A 114 2.37 -17.96 10.06
C SER A 114 3.66 -17.54 10.78
N THR A 115 4.75 -18.27 10.57
CA THR A 115 6.07 -17.92 11.10
C THR A 115 6.58 -16.60 10.53
N ALA A 116 6.47 -16.37 9.22
CA ALA A 116 6.85 -15.11 8.57
C ALA A 116 6.06 -13.93 9.14
N CYS A 117 4.76 -14.08 9.36
CA CYS A 117 3.93 -13.06 10.00
C CYS A 117 4.40 -12.71 11.42
N LEU A 118 4.81 -13.70 12.22
CA LEU A 118 5.36 -13.46 13.56
C LEU A 118 6.71 -12.72 13.50
N ILE A 119 7.59 -13.10 12.58
CA ILE A 119 8.88 -12.45 12.36
C ILE A 119 8.68 -10.96 12.05
N VAL A 120 7.81 -10.65 11.09
CA VAL A 120 7.52 -9.25 10.70
C VAL A 120 6.89 -8.47 11.86
N ASN A 121 5.90 -9.04 12.55
CA ASN A 121 5.24 -8.37 13.67
C ASN A 121 6.16 -8.18 14.90
N SER A 122 7.21 -8.98 15.05
CA SER A 122 8.22 -8.81 16.10
C SER A 122 9.27 -7.73 15.78
N GLY A 123 9.27 -7.17 14.57
CA GLY A 123 10.26 -6.18 14.13
C GLY A 123 11.61 -6.79 13.74
N SER A 124 11.71 -8.10 13.59
CA SER A 124 12.99 -8.79 13.34
C SER A 124 13.63 -8.50 11.98
N LEU A 125 12.88 -8.02 11.00
CA LEU A 125 13.38 -7.71 9.64
C LEU A 125 13.96 -6.29 9.51
N GLU A 126 13.62 -5.38 10.42
CA GLU A 126 14.07 -3.97 10.32
C GLU A 126 15.57 -3.81 10.61
N ASP A 127 16.24 -4.82 11.15
CA ASP A 127 17.66 -4.80 11.49
C ASP A 127 18.57 -5.21 10.31
N GLU A 128 18.05 -5.87 9.27
CA GLU A 128 18.84 -6.40 8.15
C GLU A 128 18.95 -5.46 6.96
N GLU A 129 18.01 -4.51 6.80
CA GLU A 129 17.98 -3.60 5.65
C GLU A 129 18.83 -2.33 5.79
N GLU A 130 19.40 -2.06 6.98
CA GLU A 130 20.06 -0.79 7.26
C GLU A 130 21.56 -0.72 6.94
N ASP A 131 22.20 -1.80 6.48
CA ASP A 131 23.65 -1.83 6.23
C ASP A 131 24.09 -1.30 4.85
N ASN A 132 23.18 -0.82 3.99
CA ASN A 132 23.51 -0.45 2.61
C ASN A 132 23.37 1.04 2.24
N ASP A 133 23.14 1.95 3.19
CA ASP A 133 23.02 3.37 2.85
C ASP A 133 24.06 4.24 3.57
N ASP A 134 25.21 4.44 2.91
CA ASP A 134 26.39 5.18 3.39
C ASP A 134 26.19 6.70 3.54
N ASN A 135 24.98 7.22 3.52
CA ASN A 135 24.73 8.67 3.51
C ASN A 135 23.55 9.13 4.37
N LEU A 136 23.57 8.90 5.67
CA LEU A 136 22.72 9.71 6.56
C LEU A 136 23.41 10.00 7.90
N ILE A 137 23.81 11.25 8.03
CA ILE A 137 24.24 11.99 9.20
C ILE A 137 23.47 11.55 10.45
N LEU A 138 24.18 10.99 11.45
CA LEU A 138 23.94 11.02 12.88
C LEU A 138 22.49 11.38 13.35
N ALA A 139 21.51 10.59 12.98
CA ALA A 139 20.28 10.50 13.76
C ALA A 139 20.44 9.27 14.67
N GLU A 140 20.39 9.46 15.97
CA GLU A 140 20.36 8.38 16.95
C GLU A 140 19.25 7.40 16.56
N LYS A 141 19.64 6.23 16.00
CA LYS A 141 18.71 5.14 15.69
C LYS A 141 18.16 4.63 17.03
N LYS A 142 16.96 5.06 17.38
CA LYS A 142 16.20 4.39 18.44
C LYS A 142 15.81 3.03 17.91
N GLU A 143 16.40 1.98 18.46
CA GLU A 143 15.91 0.60 18.30
C GLU A 143 14.41 0.61 18.58
N LYS A 144 13.61 0.29 17.57
CA LYS A 144 12.17 0.14 17.78
C LYS A 144 11.95 -1.08 18.66
N ALA A 145 11.50 -0.85 19.88
CA ALA A 145 11.13 -1.92 20.79
C ALA A 145 10.06 -2.82 20.15
N THR A 146 10.17 -4.13 20.39
CA THR A 146 9.18 -5.11 19.93
C THR A 146 7.76 -4.66 20.34
N ASP A 147 6.87 -4.57 19.35
CA ASP A 147 5.46 -4.25 19.60
C ASP A 147 4.72 -5.48 20.10
N TYR A 148 4.74 -5.68 21.40
CA TYR A 148 4.09 -6.83 22.03
C TYR A 148 2.59 -6.93 21.77
N ALA A 149 1.91 -5.82 21.50
CA ALA A 149 0.49 -5.85 21.16
C ALA A 149 0.26 -6.49 19.79
N LYS A 150 1.10 -6.18 18.81
CA LYS A 150 1.05 -6.82 17.49
C LYS A 150 1.42 -8.29 17.55
N VAL A 151 2.47 -8.62 18.31
CA VAL A 151 2.89 -10.03 18.50
C VAL A 151 1.77 -10.82 19.17
N ALA A 152 1.18 -10.30 20.25
CA ALA A 152 0.09 -10.99 20.96
C ALA A 152 -1.14 -11.20 20.08
N LYS A 153 -1.50 -10.20 19.26
CA LYS A 153 -2.59 -10.32 18.30
C LYS A 153 -2.31 -11.40 17.25
N ALA A 154 -1.12 -11.38 16.65
CA ALA A 154 -0.71 -12.37 15.65
C ALA A 154 -0.68 -13.79 16.25
N LEU A 155 -0.18 -13.95 17.48
CA LEU A 155 -0.21 -15.23 18.21
C LEU A 155 -1.65 -15.72 18.40
N GLY A 156 -2.57 -14.83 18.82
CA GLY A 156 -3.97 -15.18 19.00
C GLY A 156 -4.63 -15.68 17.71
N GLU A 157 -4.36 -15.02 16.57
CA GLU A 157 -4.87 -15.41 15.25
C GLU A 157 -4.30 -16.78 14.82
N ILE A 158 -3.00 -16.99 14.98
CA ILE A 158 -2.31 -18.24 14.60
C ILE A 158 -2.77 -19.43 15.44
N ILE A 159 -2.88 -19.24 16.74
CA ILE A 159 -3.39 -20.29 17.65
C ILE A 159 -4.85 -20.61 17.35
N SER A 160 -5.65 -19.60 17.04
CA SER A 160 -7.06 -19.80 16.64
C SER A 160 -7.19 -20.54 15.31
N ALA A 161 -6.19 -20.44 14.43
CA ALA A 161 -6.09 -21.20 13.18
C ALA A 161 -5.59 -22.64 13.39
N GLY A 162 -5.31 -23.06 14.62
CA GLY A 162 -4.90 -24.43 14.96
C GLY A 162 -3.38 -24.69 14.92
N VAL A 163 -2.57 -23.67 14.66
CA VAL A 163 -1.11 -23.80 14.70
C VAL A 163 -0.62 -23.60 16.14
N LYS A 164 0.18 -24.54 16.63
CA LYS A 164 0.79 -24.46 17.96
C LYS A 164 1.98 -23.49 17.94
N VAL A 165 2.12 -22.72 19.00
CA VAL A 165 3.32 -21.91 19.23
C VAL A 165 3.95 -22.37 20.56
N SER A 166 5.23 -22.75 20.53
CA SER A 166 5.94 -23.20 21.73
C SER A 166 6.21 -22.03 22.68
N LEU A 167 6.38 -22.33 23.94
CA LEU A 167 7.04 -21.40 24.85
C LEU A 167 8.53 -21.32 24.50
N VAL A 168 9.18 -20.23 24.96
CA VAL A 168 10.63 -20.09 24.79
C VAL A 168 11.35 -21.20 25.54
N ASP A 169 12.26 -21.87 24.85
CA ASP A 169 13.13 -22.91 25.40
C ASP A 169 14.57 -22.61 24.93
N ILE A 170 15.45 -22.30 25.85
CA ILE A 170 16.85 -21.96 25.59
C ILE A 170 17.61 -23.03 24.79
N ASN A 171 17.15 -24.28 24.85
CA ASN A 171 17.78 -25.40 24.13
C ASN A 171 17.22 -25.60 22.72
N LYS A 172 16.08 -24.96 22.38
CA LYS A 172 15.36 -25.17 21.11
C LYS A 172 15.08 -23.89 20.36
N SER A 173 14.83 -22.80 21.07
CA SER A 173 14.49 -21.52 20.47
C SER A 173 15.70 -20.87 19.83
N GLY A 174 15.59 -20.52 18.54
CA GLY A 174 16.53 -19.69 17.84
C GLY A 174 16.37 -18.21 18.19
N TYR A 175 17.12 -17.36 17.50
CA TYR A 175 17.04 -15.91 17.68
C TYR A 175 15.68 -15.36 17.23
N SER A 176 15.19 -15.78 16.06
CA SER A 176 13.90 -15.42 15.51
C SER A 176 12.88 -16.54 15.70
N PHE A 177 11.62 -16.31 15.30
CA PHE A 177 10.63 -17.37 15.21
C PHE A 177 11.04 -18.36 14.11
N GLU A 178 10.89 -19.66 14.36
CA GLU A 178 11.26 -20.72 13.43
C GLU A 178 10.11 -21.74 13.27
N PRO A 179 9.84 -22.24 12.04
CA PRO A 179 8.87 -23.28 11.83
C PRO A 179 9.44 -24.65 12.19
N ASP A 180 8.79 -25.38 13.08
CA ASP A 180 9.03 -26.79 13.36
C ASP A 180 7.95 -27.62 12.65
N VAL A 181 8.23 -27.95 11.39
CA VAL A 181 7.27 -28.63 10.50
C VAL A 181 6.96 -30.03 11.00
N GLU A 182 7.94 -30.75 11.56
CA GLU A 182 7.76 -32.11 12.03
C GLU A 182 6.74 -32.20 13.19
N ASN A 183 6.77 -31.24 14.09
CA ASN A 183 5.86 -31.18 15.23
C ASN A 183 4.65 -30.26 14.99
N HIS A 184 4.52 -29.71 13.80
CA HIS A 184 3.46 -28.77 13.41
C HIS A 184 3.28 -27.63 14.42
N GLN A 185 4.40 -26.96 14.76
CA GLN A 185 4.44 -25.86 15.71
C GLN A 185 5.44 -24.79 15.28
N ILE A 186 5.29 -23.58 15.81
CA ILE A 186 6.25 -22.49 15.65
C ILE A 186 7.06 -22.39 16.94
N LEU A 187 8.37 -22.38 16.83
CA LEU A 187 9.28 -22.13 17.95
C LEU A 187 9.34 -20.63 18.21
N PHE A 188 9.11 -20.24 19.47
CA PHE A 188 9.14 -18.83 19.87
C PHE A 188 10.57 -18.30 19.86
N GLY A 189 10.82 -17.18 19.15
CA GLY A 189 12.14 -16.59 19.02
C GLY A 189 12.60 -15.84 20.27
N MET A 190 13.86 -15.98 20.66
CA MET A 190 14.42 -15.31 21.82
C MET A 190 14.46 -13.78 21.69
N LYS A 191 14.63 -13.24 20.48
CA LYS A 191 14.58 -11.79 20.21
C LYS A 191 13.25 -11.14 20.63
N ALA A 192 12.16 -11.89 20.61
CA ALA A 192 10.86 -11.38 21.02
C ALA A 192 10.69 -11.27 22.55
N LEU A 193 11.67 -11.69 23.33
CA LEU A 193 11.71 -11.47 24.79
C LEU A 193 12.28 -10.10 25.11
N ASN A 194 11.69 -9.46 26.12
CA ASN A 194 12.22 -8.19 26.60
C ASN A 194 13.60 -8.37 27.24
N ASN A 195 14.53 -7.46 26.97
CA ASN A 195 15.91 -7.47 27.44
C ASN A 195 16.78 -8.64 26.95
N VAL A 196 16.36 -9.39 25.95
CA VAL A 196 17.23 -10.33 25.24
C VAL A 196 17.73 -9.59 24.00
N GLY A 197 18.91 -9.00 24.13
CA GLY A 197 19.58 -8.26 23.06
C GLY A 197 20.48 -9.16 22.21
N LYS A 198 21.12 -8.51 21.21
CA LYS A 198 22.18 -9.11 20.38
C LYS A 198 23.39 -9.47 21.21
#